data_2a6ea70f9ddf50f844d545ac3d87d31c
#
_entry.id   2a6ea70f9ddf50f844d545ac3d87d31c
#
_cell.length_a   1.000
_cell.length_b   1.000
_cell.length_c   1.000
_cell.angle_alpha   90.00
_cell.angle_beta   90.00
_cell.angle_gamma   90.00
#
_symmetry.space_group_name_H-M   'P 1'
#
loop_
_entity.id
_entity.type
_entity.pdbx_description
1 polymer ?
#
loop_
_entity_poly.entity_id
_entity_poly.type
_entity_poly.pdbx_seq_one_letter_code
_entity_poly.pdbx_strand_id
1 'polypeptide(L)'
;MLKKGVMMDNKGRRLRERFVNSRSSQGGLNAAILVAIIAGLIILYIVFLPGSEREKVMLQKGAKISDEDKSNTLLKVSPGTLSASSGLEGEKNIPNMFLVETTNAKELEKINPFIVRNGWFDRKAKSIDFSLEDPDNTDNVIVSFTAKKRKGTLTIKLNGAAVFENEIASDISEPVSLDKKLLQKSNSLEFSVSSVGAKFWTTNEYSFENVRIIGDITDTSRQESTNIFTLSDSEFASMDKATLRFIPYCGNVNELGTLDIFINNKKLLSSVPVCDNSYKQSIPKSALNDGENNIVFKTNKGSYSVEQVRVSLEFKEPTVKTYYFEIDSGTFKQIRDDDRDVELTIKFADDKTEKMAKLDVNGHAETIETDKALFTKNIDSRVSEGNNFVRLEPLNDIEIAELKIELK
;
A
#
# COMPACT_ATOMS: atom_id res chain seq x y z
N MET A 1 49.37 -10.50 -16.92
CA MET A 1 50.83 -10.28 -17.06
C MET A 1 51.16 -10.24 -18.55
N LEU A 2 51.32 -9.07 -19.12
CA LEU A 2 51.82 -8.88 -20.51
C LEU A 2 52.97 -7.89 -20.41
N LYS A 3 54.16 -8.38 -20.76
CA LYS A 3 55.42 -7.63 -20.78
C LYS A 3 55.37 -6.58 -21.93
N LYS A 4 55.60 -5.30 -21.58
CA LYS A 4 55.91 -4.25 -22.55
C LYS A 4 57.40 -4.37 -22.97
N GLY A 5 57.60 -4.70 -24.25
CA GLY A 5 58.93 -4.59 -24.88
C GLY A 5 59.19 -3.18 -25.28
N VAL A 6 60.33 -2.62 -24.89
CA VAL A 6 60.84 -1.32 -25.37
C VAL A 6 61.82 -1.61 -26.52
N MET A 7 61.52 -1.09 -27.70
CA MET A 7 62.42 -1.18 -28.85
C MET A 7 63.36 0.03 -28.86
N MET A 8 64.66 -0.17 -28.77
CA MET A 8 65.69 0.86 -28.92
C MET A 8 66.44 0.70 -30.23
N ASP A 9 66.84 1.80 -30.83
CA ASP A 9 67.68 1.82 -32.02
C ASP A 9 69.18 1.61 -31.65
N ASN A 10 70.01 1.30 -32.68
CA ASN A 10 71.44 0.98 -32.53
C ASN A 10 72.30 2.18 -32.06
N LYS A 11 71.72 3.27 -31.59
CA LYS A 11 72.47 4.44 -31.05
C LYS A 11 71.90 5.00 -29.71
N GLY A 12 71.03 4.31 -29.06
CA GLY A 12 70.60 4.63 -27.68
C GLY A 12 69.74 5.87 -27.52
N ARG A 13 69.09 6.38 -28.56
CA ARG A 13 68.18 7.53 -28.46
C ARG A 13 66.70 7.15 -28.51
N ARG A 14 65.88 7.71 -27.64
CA ARG A 14 64.44 7.52 -27.63
C ARG A 14 63.82 8.29 -28.83
N LEU A 15 63.18 7.55 -29.73
CA LEU A 15 62.34 8.16 -30.74
C LEU A 15 61.02 8.57 -30.15
N ARG A 16 60.67 9.86 -30.26
CA ARG A 16 59.39 10.44 -29.87
C ARG A 16 58.51 10.40 -31.15
N GLU A 17 57.61 9.40 -31.21
CA GLU A 17 56.56 9.46 -32.24
C GLU A 17 55.54 10.54 -31.91
N ARG A 18 55.43 11.51 -32.82
CA ARG A 18 54.29 12.45 -32.82
C ARG A 18 53.13 11.78 -33.52
N PHE A 19 52.13 11.38 -32.72
CA PHE A 19 50.81 11.08 -33.28
C PHE A 19 50.13 12.35 -33.76
N VAL A 20 50.03 12.50 -35.08
CA VAL A 20 49.15 13.48 -35.73
C VAL A 20 47.71 12.95 -35.64
N ASN A 21 46.94 13.51 -34.74
CA ASN A 21 45.51 13.19 -34.62
C ASN A 21 44.74 13.95 -35.72
N SER A 22 44.50 13.31 -36.86
CA SER A 22 43.52 13.75 -37.82
C SER A 22 42.11 13.43 -37.28
N ARG A 23 41.47 14.37 -36.59
CA ARG A 23 40.04 14.30 -36.32
C ARG A 23 39.31 14.58 -37.64
N SER A 24 38.86 13.55 -38.32
CA SER A 24 37.88 13.66 -39.39
C SER A 24 36.55 14.14 -38.79
N SER A 25 36.02 15.24 -39.31
CA SER A 25 34.75 15.84 -38.94
C SER A 25 33.57 15.00 -39.47
N GLN A 26 33.27 13.88 -38.86
CA GLN A 26 32.06 13.08 -39.14
C GLN A 26 30.86 13.40 -38.21
N GLY A 27 31.04 14.28 -37.21
CA GLY A 27 29.96 14.62 -36.27
C GLY A 27 28.89 15.55 -36.83
N GLY A 28 29.21 16.40 -37.78
CA GLY A 28 28.27 17.39 -38.33
C GLY A 28 27.22 16.82 -39.30
N LEU A 29 27.62 15.83 -40.10
CA LEU A 29 26.69 15.17 -41.05
C LEU A 29 25.62 14.34 -40.33
N ASN A 30 25.95 13.65 -39.24
CA ASN A 30 25.01 12.84 -38.49
C ASN A 30 23.99 13.70 -37.72
N ALA A 31 24.38 14.85 -37.20
CA ALA A 31 23.47 15.79 -36.52
C ALA A 31 22.48 16.42 -37.52
N ALA A 32 22.95 16.83 -38.71
CA ALA A 32 22.08 17.40 -39.74
C ALA A 32 21.07 16.38 -40.30
N ILE A 33 21.48 15.12 -40.47
CA ILE A 33 20.58 14.03 -40.88
C ILE A 33 19.56 13.72 -39.79
N LEU A 34 19.96 13.69 -38.53
CA LEU A 34 19.05 13.47 -37.40
C LEU A 34 17.99 14.59 -37.31
N VAL A 35 18.40 15.85 -37.43
CA VAL A 35 17.49 17.00 -37.44
C VAL A 35 16.53 16.95 -38.64
N ALA A 36 17.01 16.55 -39.82
CA ALA A 36 16.17 16.37 -41.00
C ALA A 36 15.14 15.26 -40.83
N ILE A 37 15.52 14.15 -40.21
CA ILE A 37 14.60 13.03 -39.91
C ILE A 37 13.54 13.49 -38.92
N ILE A 38 13.92 14.16 -37.84
CA ILE A 38 12.96 14.68 -36.83
C ILE A 38 12.00 15.69 -37.46
N ALA A 39 12.51 16.63 -38.27
CA ALA A 39 11.67 17.57 -38.99
C ALA A 39 10.71 16.88 -39.98
N GLY A 40 11.18 15.85 -40.68
CA GLY A 40 10.36 15.03 -41.56
C GLY A 40 9.25 14.29 -40.82
N LEU A 41 9.55 13.72 -39.66
CA LEU A 41 8.55 13.05 -38.79
C LEU A 41 7.50 14.02 -38.25
N ILE A 42 7.90 15.23 -37.86
CA ILE A 42 6.97 16.29 -37.43
C ILE A 42 6.04 16.71 -38.55
N ILE A 43 6.57 16.89 -39.76
CA ILE A 43 5.75 17.24 -40.95
C ILE A 43 4.78 16.10 -41.26
N LEU A 44 5.26 14.86 -41.24
CA LEU A 44 4.44 13.67 -41.48
C LEU A 44 3.32 13.53 -40.42
N TYR A 45 3.65 13.76 -39.16
CA TYR A 45 2.66 13.76 -38.05
C TYR A 45 1.58 14.82 -38.29
N ILE A 46 1.95 16.05 -38.66
CA ILE A 46 0.99 17.13 -38.95
C ILE A 46 0.09 16.78 -40.15
N VAL A 47 0.64 16.11 -41.17
CA VAL A 47 -0.11 15.72 -42.39
C VAL A 47 -1.16 14.64 -42.07
N PHE A 48 -0.87 13.73 -41.14
CA PHE A 48 -1.79 12.64 -40.75
C PHE A 48 -2.77 13.00 -39.63
N LEU A 49 -2.69 14.20 -39.03
CA LEU A 49 -3.70 14.65 -38.06
C LEU A 49 -5.06 14.89 -38.76
N PRO A 50 -6.19 14.53 -38.11
CA PRO A 50 -7.53 14.91 -38.54
C PRO A 50 -7.63 16.44 -38.77
N GLY A 51 -8.43 16.90 -39.71
CA GLY A 51 -8.51 18.32 -40.10
C GLY A 51 -8.75 19.29 -38.95
N SER A 52 -9.60 18.87 -37.95
CA SER A 52 -9.87 19.66 -36.73
C SER A 52 -8.70 19.78 -35.76
N GLU A 53 -7.78 18.82 -35.77
CA GLU A 53 -6.57 18.85 -34.93
C GLU A 53 -5.40 19.54 -35.65
N ARG A 54 -5.35 19.43 -36.97
CA ARG A 54 -4.37 20.14 -37.82
C ARG A 54 -4.53 21.65 -37.70
N GLU A 55 -5.78 22.12 -37.64
CA GLU A 55 -6.10 23.53 -37.46
C GLU A 55 -5.65 24.05 -36.09
N LYS A 56 -5.78 23.27 -35.02
CA LYS A 56 -5.32 23.60 -33.66
C LYS A 56 -3.79 23.70 -33.59
N VAL A 57 -3.05 22.84 -34.28
CA VAL A 57 -1.58 22.84 -34.30
C VAL A 57 -1.02 23.95 -35.17
N MET A 58 -1.72 24.30 -36.27
CA MET A 58 -1.37 25.44 -37.13
C MET A 58 -1.81 26.77 -36.54
N LEU A 59 -2.86 26.83 -35.72
CA LEU A 59 -3.38 28.02 -35.07
C LEU A 59 -2.69 28.37 -33.73
N GLN A 60 -1.62 27.67 -33.34
CA GLN A 60 -0.69 28.15 -32.31
C GLN A 60 0.15 29.38 -32.75
N LYS A 61 -0.07 29.87 -33.97
CA LYS A 61 0.20 31.24 -34.35
C LYS A 61 -1.05 32.08 -34.12
N GLY A 62 -1.09 32.77 -32.98
CA GLY A 62 -1.97 33.87 -32.61
C GLY A 62 -3.42 33.80 -33.12
N ALA A 63 -4.37 33.66 -32.20
CA ALA A 63 -5.78 33.93 -32.52
C ALA A 63 -5.88 35.20 -33.32
N LYS A 64 -6.51 35.15 -34.53
CA LYS A 64 -6.85 36.36 -35.29
C LYS A 64 -7.91 37.11 -34.53
N ILE A 65 -7.52 38.13 -33.79
CA ILE A 65 -8.37 39.17 -33.22
C ILE A 65 -8.82 40.06 -34.39
N SER A 66 -10.09 40.44 -34.42
CA SER A 66 -10.63 41.42 -35.40
C SER A 66 -9.84 42.74 -35.35
N ASP A 67 -9.67 43.39 -36.46
CA ASP A 67 -8.68 44.49 -36.66
C ASP A 67 -8.91 45.74 -35.77
N GLU A 68 -10.06 45.93 -35.13
CA GLU A 68 -10.31 47.06 -34.23
C GLU A 68 -9.88 46.79 -32.76
N ASP A 69 -9.80 45.52 -32.34
CA ASP A 69 -9.34 45.11 -30.96
C ASP A 69 -7.81 44.87 -30.89
N LYS A 70 -7.10 44.84 -32.04
CA LYS A 70 -5.68 44.50 -32.12
C LYS A 70 -4.73 45.56 -31.55
N SER A 71 -5.16 46.80 -31.48
CA SER A 71 -4.24 47.91 -31.13
C SER A 71 -3.95 47.99 -29.63
N ASN A 72 -4.82 47.45 -28.77
CA ASN A 72 -4.72 47.62 -27.30
C ASN A 72 -4.54 46.32 -26.50
N THR A 73 -4.75 45.13 -27.09
CA THR A 73 -4.64 43.88 -26.36
C THR A 73 -3.25 43.26 -26.49
N LEU A 74 -2.49 43.21 -25.40
CA LEU A 74 -1.15 42.63 -25.33
C LEU A 74 -1.18 41.09 -25.13
N LEU A 75 -2.15 40.59 -24.33
CA LEU A 75 -2.35 39.19 -24.07
C LEU A 75 -3.84 38.88 -23.86
N LYS A 76 -4.32 37.78 -24.45
CA LYS A 76 -5.64 37.22 -24.19
C LYS A 76 -5.59 35.69 -24.24
N VAL A 77 -5.86 35.04 -23.12
CA VAL A 77 -5.80 33.58 -23.01
C VAL A 77 -6.94 33.07 -22.10
N SER A 78 -7.28 31.78 -22.21
CA SER A 78 -8.23 31.10 -21.36
C SER A 78 -7.50 30.01 -20.56
N PRO A 79 -7.05 30.28 -19.34
CA PRO A 79 -6.28 29.36 -18.52
C PRO A 79 -7.02 28.06 -18.19
N GLY A 80 -8.36 28.09 -18.04
CA GLY A 80 -9.19 26.98 -17.60
C GLY A 80 -9.08 26.71 -16.09
N THR A 81 -9.26 25.44 -15.70
CA THR A 81 -9.15 25.02 -14.30
C THR A 81 -7.70 24.95 -13.87
N LEU A 82 -7.38 25.62 -12.77
CA LEU A 82 -6.09 25.54 -12.09
C LEU A 82 -6.31 24.89 -10.71
N SER A 83 -5.61 23.80 -10.45
CA SER A 83 -5.68 23.09 -9.17
C SER A 83 -4.54 23.50 -8.26
N ALA A 84 -4.87 23.79 -7.01
CA ALA A 84 -3.90 24.06 -5.97
C ALA A 84 -3.21 22.77 -5.49
N SER A 85 -2.02 22.91 -4.95
CA SER A 85 -1.38 21.85 -4.17
C SER A 85 -1.75 22.03 -2.70
N SER A 86 -2.21 20.98 -2.05
CA SER A 86 -2.43 20.96 -0.60
C SER A 86 -1.15 20.70 0.23
N GLY A 87 0.00 20.86 -0.37
CA GLY A 87 1.31 20.48 0.19
C GLY A 87 1.92 19.32 -0.60
N LEU A 88 3.24 19.18 -0.55
CA LEU A 88 3.95 18.18 -1.34
C LEU A 88 3.73 16.74 -0.84
N GLU A 89 3.55 16.55 0.45
CA GLU A 89 3.34 15.25 1.09
C GLU A 89 2.50 15.38 2.37
N GLY A 90 1.66 14.39 2.63
CA GLY A 90 0.91 14.20 3.87
C GLY A 90 1.21 12.83 4.48
N GLU A 91 1.13 12.71 5.80
CA GLU A 91 1.34 11.44 6.48
C GLU A 91 0.26 11.24 7.57
N LYS A 92 -0.36 10.07 7.58
CA LYS A 92 -1.31 9.63 8.59
C LYS A 92 -0.67 8.50 9.39
N ASN A 93 -0.30 8.77 10.62
CA ASN A 93 0.25 7.77 11.52
C ASN A 93 -0.88 6.97 12.16
N ILE A 94 -0.73 5.66 12.16
CA ILE A 94 -1.70 4.71 12.69
C ILE A 94 -1.04 3.97 13.84
N PRO A 95 -1.73 3.77 14.98
CA PRO A 95 -1.19 3.01 16.10
C PRO A 95 -0.72 1.61 15.70
N ASN A 96 0.29 1.09 16.40
CA ASN A 96 0.76 -0.29 16.20
C ASN A 96 -0.39 -1.29 16.38
N MET A 97 -0.38 -2.35 15.59
CA MET A 97 -1.45 -3.34 15.54
C MET A 97 -0.89 -4.71 15.93
N PHE A 98 -1.59 -5.38 16.84
CA PHE A 98 -1.14 -6.67 17.40
C PHE A 98 -2.13 -7.76 17.01
N LEU A 99 -1.63 -8.76 16.34
CA LEU A 99 -2.35 -9.98 15.96
C LEU A 99 -1.76 -11.10 16.81
N VAL A 100 -2.58 -11.74 17.64
CA VAL A 100 -2.07 -12.67 18.64
C VAL A 100 -2.80 -14.00 18.54
N GLU A 101 -2.01 -15.06 18.40
CA GLU A 101 -2.44 -16.43 18.56
C GLU A 101 -1.83 -16.98 19.85
N THR A 102 -2.64 -17.55 20.72
CA THR A 102 -2.15 -18.16 21.95
C THR A 102 -2.64 -19.59 22.06
N THR A 103 -1.71 -20.53 22.27
CA THR A 103 -2.02 -21.93 22.51
C THR A 103 -1.76 -22.25 23.98
N ASN A 104 -2.76 -22.78 24.66
CA ASN A 104 -2.67 -23.14 26.06
C ASN A 104 -3.18 -24.57 26.28
N ALA A 105 -2.46 -25.36 27.09
CA ALA A 105 -2.93 -26.64 27.56
C ALA A 105 -4.11 -26.44 28.53
N LYS A 106 -5.25 -27.06 28.25
CA LYS A 106 -6.46 -26.98 29.04
C LYS A 106 -6.91 -28.39 29.46
N GLU A 107 -7.29 -28.56 30.72
CA GLU A 107 -8.01 -29.74 31.17
C GLU A 107 -9.43 -29.68 30.60
N LEU A 108 -9.73 -30.59 29.66
CA LEU A 108 -11.02 -30.65 28.97
C LEU A 108 -12.06 -31.40 29.85
N GLU A 109 -11.61 -32.47 30.52
CA GLU A 109 -12.46 -33.25 31.41
C GLU A 109 -11.63 -33.90 32.50
N LYS A 110 -12.17 -33.93 33.73
CA LYS A 110 -11.62 -34.63 34.89
C LYS A 110 -12.59 -35.69 35.36
N ILE A 111 -12.14 -36.92 35.39
CA ILE A 111 -12.99 -38.08 35.64
C ILE A 111 -12.72 -38.66 37.01
N ASN A 112 -13.80 -38.93 37.75
CA ASN A 112 -13.72 -39.62 39.02
C ASN A 112 -13.19 -41.07 38.87
N PRO A 113 -12.49 -41.61 39.87
CA PRO A 113 -11.99 -42.97 39.82
C PRO A 113 -13.06 -43.98 39.44
N PHE A 114 -12.71 -44.93 38.58
CA PHE A 114 -13.62 -45.97 38.12
C PHE A 114 -12.91 -47.31 37.89
N ILE A 115 -13.69 -48.38 37.69
CA ILE A 115 -13.19 -49.73 37.45
C ILE A 115 -13.86 -50.26 36.19
N VAL A 116 -13.07 -50.87 35.31
CA VAL A 116 -13.55 -51.69 34.20
C VAL A 116 -13.16 -53.15 34.44
N ARG A 117 -14.05 -54.08 34.11
CA ARG A 117 -13.80 -55.52 34.31
C ARG A 117 -14.53 -56.38 33.29
N ASN A 118 -14.01 -57.56 33.05
CA ASN A 118 -14.61 -58.52 32.15
C ASN A 118 -14.30 -59.93 32.64
N GLY A 119 -15.29 -60.52 33.29
CA GLY A 119 -15.33 -61.90 33.69
C GLY A 119 -16.55 -62.62 33.11
N TRP A 120 -16.72 -63.91 33.39
CA TRP A 120 -17.86 -64.68 32.87
C TRP A 120 -19.22 -64.19 33.38
N PHE A 121 -19.26 -63.72 34.60
CA PHE A 121 -20.51 -63.31 35.26
C PHE A 121 -20.62 -61.85 35.58
N ASP A 122 -19.55 -61.05 35.27
CA ASP A 122 -19.50 -59.65 35.59
C ASP A 122 -18.70 -58.92 34.57
N ARG A 123 -19.39 -58.07 33.79
CA ARG A 123 -18.79 -57.23 32.77
C ARG A 123 -19.18 -55.76 33.02
N LYS A 124 -18.17 -54.91 33.09
CA LYS A 124 -18.33 -53.47 33.29
C LYS A 124 -17.34 -52.71 32.39
N ALA A 125 -17.84 -52.03 31.41
CA ALA A 125 -17.12 -51.01 30.66
C ALA A 125 -17.45 -49.62 31.24
N LYS A 126 -16.69 -48.60 30.89
CA LYS A 126 -16.95 -47.21 31.26
C LYS A 126 -16.89 -46.34 30.02
N SER A 127 -17.98 -45.62 29.78
CA SER A 127 -18.01 -44.53 28.79
C SER A 127 -17.87 -43.20 29.50
N ILE A 128 -17.14 -42.29 28.90
CA ILE A 128 -16.85 -40.94 29.36
C ILE A 128 -17.13 -40.02 28.15
N ASP A 129 -18.07 -39.11 28.35
CA ASP A 129 -18.40 -38.14 27.33
C ASP A 129 -17.69 -36.81 27.65
N PHE A 130 -17.10 -36.19 26.66
CA PHE A 130 -16.48 -34.86 26.74
C PHE A 130 -16.76 -34.05 25.49
N SER A 131 -16.73 -32.73 25.63
CA SER A 131 -17.01 -31.82 24.53
C SER A 131 -15.81 -30.90 24.23
N LEU A 132 -15.64 -30.59 22.95
CA LEU A 132 -14.72 -29.60 22.48
C LEU A 132 -15.52 -28.37 21.95
N GLU A 133 -15.19 -27.19 22.43
CA GLU A 133 -15.83 -25.95 21.96
C GLU A 133 -15.49 -25.73 20.51
N ASP A 134 -14.20 -25.92 20.16
CA ASP A 134 -13.65 -25.77 18.82
C ASP A 134 -12.67 -26.91 18.50
N PRO A 135 -13.12 -28.00 17.84
CA PRO A 135 -12.28 -29.12 17.46
C PRO A 135 -11.16 -28.74 16.47
N ASP A 136 -11.39 -27.74 15.60
CA ASP A 136 -10.42 -27.33 14.59
C ASP A 136 -9.20 -26.64 15.22
N ASN A 137 -9.43 -25.88 16.28
CA ASN A 137 -8.42 -25.17 17.07
C ASN A 137 -8.01 -25.92 18.35
N THR A 138 -8.31 -27.22 18.43
CA THR A 138 -7.88 -28.08 19.53
C THR A 138 -6.89 -29.14 19.00
N ASP A 139 -5.69 -29.16 19.55
CA ASP A 139 -4.64 -30.08 19.17
C ASP A 139 -4.09 -30.86 20.35
N ASN A 140 -3.27 -31.88 20.11
CA ASN A 140 -2.57 -32.68 21.12
C ASN A 140 -3.46 -33.18 22.23
N VAL A 141 -4.68 -33.63 21.90
CA VAL A 141 -5.58 -34.16 22.91
C VAL A 141 -5.06 -35.51 23.41
N ILE A 142 -4.84 -35.61 24.71
CA ILE A 142 -4.31 -36.79 25.37
C ILE A 142 -5.20 -37.22 26.55
N VAL A 143 -5.19 -38.51 26.82
CA VAL A 143 -5.77 -39.05 28.02
C VAL A 143 -4.66 -39.53 28.94
N SER A 144 -4.56 -38.96 30.12
CA SER A 144 -3.63 -39.41 31.16
C SER A 144 -4.40 -40.08 32.32
N PHE A 145 -3.84 -41.12 32.90
CA PHE A 145 -4.44 -41.86 34.04
C PHE A 145 -3.39 -42.63 34.84
N THR A 146 -3.78 -43.05 36.04
CA THR A 146 -3.06 -43.99 36.87
C THR A 146 -3.86 -45.29 36.91
N ALA A 147 -3.24 -46.42 36.59
CA ALA A 147 -3.87 -47.74 36.62
C ALA A 147 -3.32 -48.56 37.81
N LYS A 148 -4.16 -48.82 38.85
CA LYS A 148 -3.75 -49.54 40.05
C LYS A 148 -3.88 -51.05 39.94
N LYS A 149 -5.03 -51.55 39.50
CA LYS A 149 -5.19 -52.96 39.13
C LYS A 149 -5.06 -53.08 37.63
N ARG A 150 -4.27 -54.04 37.17
CA ARG A 150 -3.94 -54.19 35.77
C ARG A 150 -3.91 -55.66 35.38
N LYS A 151 -4.95 -56.13 34.72
CA LYS A 151 -5.03 -57.50 34.25
C LYS A 151 -5.83 -57.61 32.98
N GLY A 152 -5.22 -58.15 31.95
CA GLY A 152 -5.78 -58.30 30.62
C GLY A 152 -5.42 -57.11 29.68
N THR A 153 -5.80 -57.19 28.43
CA THR A 153 -5.57 -56.12 27.43
C THR A 153 -6.59 -55.01 27.63
N LEU A 154 -6.14 -53.80 27.92
CA LEU A 154 -6.99 -52.60 27.97
C LEU A 154 -7.24 -52.11 26.53
N THR A 155 -8.50 -51.85 26.22
CA THR A 155 -8.93 -51.21 24.99
C THR A 155 -9.59 -49.89 25.31
N ILE A 156 -9.10 -48.78 24.70
CA ILE A 156 -9.72 -47.46 24.76
C ILE A 156 -10.17 -47.11 23.34
N LYS A 157 -11.47 -46.75 23.20
CA LYS A 157 -12.06 -46.34 21.95
C LYS A 157 -12.50 -44.88 22.02
N LEU A 158 -12.21 -44.10 20.99
CA LEU A 158 -12.73 -42.77 20.77
C LEU A 158 -13.79 -42.80 19.66
N ASN A 159 -15.03 -42.44 20.00
CA ASN A 159 -16.13 -42.43 19.02
C ASN A 159 -16.30 -43.78 18.29
N GLY A 160 -16.02 -44.88 19.00
CA GLY A 160 -16.10 -46.24 18.49
C GLY A 160 -14.80 -46.76 17.82
N ALA A 161 -13.84 -45.90 17.47
CA ALA A 161 -12.53 -46.29 16.90
C ALA A 161 -11.52 -46.59 18.03
N ALA A 162 -10.75 -47.71 17.94
CA ALA A 162 -9.74 -48.03 18.92
C ALA A 162 -8.53 -47.08 18.78
N VAL A 163 -8.20 -46.38 19.88
CA VAL A 163 -7.02 -45.48 19.95
C VAL A 163 -5.91 -46.06 20.83
N PHE A 164 -6.25 -47.07 21.66
CA PHE A 164 -5.31 -47.81 22.49
C PHE A 164 -5.76 -49.25 22.63
N GLU A 165 -4.85 -50.21 22.46
CA GLU A 165 -5.13 -51.62 22.73
C GLU A 165 -3.81 -52.31 23.15
N ASN A 166 -3.59 -52.37 24.46
CA ASN A 166 -2.38 -52.99 25.02
C ASN A 166 -2.54 -53.33 26.49
N GLU A 167 -1.62 -54.13 27.05
CA GLU A 167 -1.48 -54.35 28.49
C GLU A 167 -0.61 -53.23 29.11
N ILE A 168 -1.01 -52.75 30.29
CA ILE A 168 -0.26 -51.72 31.01
C ILE A 168 0.64 -52.37 32.05
N ALA A 169 1.95 -52.17 31.90
CA ALA A 169 2.96 -52.78 32.76
C ALA A 169 3.20 -52.01 34.07
N SER A 170 2.99 -50.67 34.09
CA SER A 170 3.26 -49.82 35.27
C SER A 170 2.02 -49.06 35.74
N ASP A 171 2.03 -48.57 37.00
CA ASP A 171 0.94 -47.78 37.59
C ASP A 171 0.71 -46.47 36.81
N ILE A 172 1.83 -45.87 36.33
CA ILE A 172 1.81 -44.64 35.51
C ILE A 172 2.04 -45.07 34.07
N SER A 173 1.04 -44.90 33.26
CA SER A 173 1.13 -45.11 31.80
C SER A 173 1.56 -43.82 31.08
N GLU A 174 2.19 -43.98 29.94
CA GLU A 174 2.32 -42.85 29.00
C GLU A 174 0.91 -42.37 28.62
N PRO A 175 0.70 -41.05 28.47
CA PRO A 175 -0.57 -40.53 28.02
C PRO A 175 -0.97 -41.11 26.66
N VAL A 176 -2.24 -41.49 26.52
CA VAL A 176 -2.78 -41.96 25.24
C VAL A 176 -3.18 -40.79 24.38
N SER A 177 -2.56 -40.66 23.20
CA SER A 177 -2.93 -39.62 22.26
C SER A 177 -4.22 -39.95 21.53
N LEU A 178 -5.12 -38.98 21.42
CA LEU A 178 -6.36 -39.05 20.66
C LEU A 178 -6.17 -38.40 19.27
N ASP A 179 -6.36 -39.20 18.20
CA ASP A 179 -6.20 -38.70 16.83
C ASP A 179 -7.21 -37.59 16.56
N LYS A 180 -6.70 -36.40 16.17
CA LYS A 180 -7.49 -35.23 15.81
C LYS A 180 -8.60 -35.54 14.80
N LYS A 181 -8.34 -36.47 13.85
CA LYS A 181 -9.31 -36.88 12.82
C LYS A 181 -10.56 -37.53 13.36
N LEU A 182 -10.47 -38.12 14.58
CA LEU A 182 -11.57 -38.78 15.23
C LEU A 182 -12.33 -37.86 16.20
N LEU A 183 -11.76 -36.67 16.51
CA LEU A 183 -12.36 -35.73 17.44
C LEU A 183 -13.52 -34.98 16.79
N GLN A 184 -14.58 -34.77 17.56
CA GLN A 184 -15.80 -34.06 17.19
C GLN A 184 -16.16 -33.05 18.29
N LYS A 185 -17.22 -32.26 18.11
CA LYS A 185 -17.73 -31.39 19.18
C LYS A 185 -18.16 -32.17 20.42
N SER A 186 -18.81 -33.35 20.25
CA SER A 186 -19.18 -34.26 21.30
C SER A 186 -18.44 -35.58 21.08
N ASN A 187 -17.69 -36.03 22.06
CA ASN A 187 -16.86 -37.22 21.97
C ASN A 187 -17.22 -38.18 23.07
N SER A 188 -17.15 -39.47 22.75
CA SER A 188 -17.32 -40.58 23.74
C SER A 188 -16.05 -41.42 23.78
N LEU A 189 -15.49 -41.56 24.95
CA LEU A 189 -14.29 -42.35 25.22
C LEU A 189 -14.68 -43.58 26.02
N GLU A 190 -14.59 -44.78 25.40
CA GLU A 190 -14.97 -46.06 26.04
C GLU A 190 -13.73 -46.80 26.50
N PHE A 191 -13.72 -47.16 27.79
CA PHE A 191 -12.71 -48.03 28.41
C PHE A 191 -13.30 -49.44 28.61
N SER A 192 -12.60 -50.41 28.10
CA SER A 192 -12.97 -51.83 28.26
C SER A 192 -11.73 -52.72 28.42
N VAL A 193 -11.91 -53.92 28.86
CA VAL A 193 -10.82 -54.89 29.02
C VAL A 193 -11.18 -56.23 28.36
N SER A 194 -10.17 -56.91 27.85
CA SER A 194 -10.32 -58.21 27.17
C SER A 194 -11.02 -59.25 28.03
N SER A 195 -11.75 -60.19 27.40
CA SER A 195 -12.38 -61.30 28.09
C SER A 195 -11.34 -62.27 28.64
N VAL A 196 -11.71 -63.03 29.65
CA VAL A 196 -10.85 -64.07 30.29
C VAL A 196 -10.78 -65.37 29.49
N GLY A 197 -11.51 -65.47 28.36
CA GLY A 197 -11.61 -66.70 27.58
C GLY A 197 -12.16 -67.89 28.36
N ALA A 198 -11.52 -69.05 28.31
CA ALA A 198 -11.96 -70.23 29.01
C ALA A 198 -11.71 -70.25 30.56
N LYS A 199 -11.03 -69.21 31.10
CA LYS A 199 -10.69 -69.10 32.52
C LYS A 199 -11.85 -68.50 33.34
N PHE A 200 -12.98 -69.19 33.39
CA PHE A 200 -14.24 -68.69 34.01
C PHE A 200 -14.10 -68.30 35.49
N TRP A 201 -13.06 -68.76 36.19
CA TRP A 201 -12.78 -68.48 37.63
C TRP A 201 -11.95 -67.22 37.83
N THR A 202 -11.64 -66.48 36.79
CA THR A 202 -10.85 -65.24 36.86
C THR A 202 -11.63 -64.07 36.29
N THR A 203 -11.16 -62.84 36.57
CA THR A 203 -11.67 -61.60 36.00
C THR A 203 -10.51 -60.75 35.56
N ASN A 204 -10.56 -60.21 34.36
CA ASN A 204 -9.68 -59.15 33.93
C ASN A 204 -10.25 -57.82 34.42
N GLU A 205 -9.40 -57.00 35.02
CA GLU A 205 -9.84 -55.76 35.69
C GLU A 205 -8.75 -54.68 35.64
N TYR A 206 -9.18 -53.45 35.42
CA TYR A 206 -8.39 -52.23 35.60
C TYR A 206 -9.12 -51.29 36.55
N SER A 207 -8.38 -50.70 37.51
CA SER A 207 -8.85 -49.62 38.38
C SER A 207 -8.11 -48.36 38.04
N PHE A 208 -8.84 -47.33 37.63
CA PHE A 208 -8.31 -46.04 37.16
C PHE A 208 -8.51 -44.95 38.19
N GLU A 209 -7.44 -44.15 38.37
CA GLU A 209 -7.40 -42.94 39.19
C GLU A 209 -6.76 -41.82 38.40
N ASN A 210 -7.02 -40.55 38.79
CA ASN A 210 -6.43 -39.37 38.18
C ASN A 210 -6.63 -39.29 36.66
N VAL A 211 -7.77 -39.75 36.18
CA VAL A 211 -8.07 -39.74 34.74
C VAL A 211 -8.41 -38.33 34.32
N ARG A 212 -7.68 -37.82 33.34
CA ARG A 212 -7.85 -36.47 32.77
C ARG A 212 -7.73 -36.52 31.29
N ILE A 213 -8.53 -35.71 30.62
CA ILE A 213 -8.40 -35.42 29.22
C ILE A 213 -7.85 -33.97 29.10
N ILE A 214 -6.73 -33.81 28.43
CA ILE A 214 -6.03 -32.54 28.29
C ILE A 214 -5.83 -32.28 26.77
N GLY A 215 -6.01 -31.07 26.34
CA GLY A 215 -5.76 -30.68 24.98
C GLY A 215 -5.18 -29.26 24.91
N ASP A 216 -4.45 -28.99 23.84
CA ASP A 216 -3.93 -27.66 23.51
C ASP A 216 -5.02 -26.89 22.74
N ILE A 217 -5.51 -25.79 23.33
CA ILE A 217 -6.52 -24.93 22.70
C ILE A 217 -5.86 -23.68 22.20
N THR A 218 -6.02 -23.43 20.91
CA THR A 218 -5.54 -22.22 20.25
C THR A 218 -6.64 -21.16 20.20
N ASP A 219 -6.41 -20.03 20.84
CA ASP A 219 -7.28 -18.86 20.80
C ASP A 219 -6.89 -17.97 19.61
N THR A 220 -7.79 -17.86 18.65
CA THR A 220 -7.67 -17.10 17.42
C THR A 220 -8.48 -15.79 17.43
N SER A 221 -9.12 -15.46 18.55
CA SER A 221 -10.02 -14.30 18.67
C SER A 221 -9.34 -12.96 18.42
N ARG A 222 -8.01 -12.90 18.59
CA ARG A 222 -7.18 -11.70 18.39
C ARG A 222 -6.32 -11.75 17.13
N GLN A 223 -6.68 -12.56 16.15
CA GLN A 223 -6.01 -12.62 14.85
C GLN A 223 -6.47 -11.53 13.87
N GLU A 224 -7.24 -10.55 14.34
CA GLU A 224 -7.67 -9.38 13.61
C GLU A 224 -7.48 -8.12 14.45
N SER A 225 -6.97 -7.06 13.84
CA SER A 225 -6.78 -5.75 14.47
C SER A 225 -7.23 -4.66 13.51
N THR A 226 -7.98 -3.70 14.04
CA THR A 226 -8.61 -2.63 13.26
C THR A 226 -8.22 -1.29 13.83
N ASN A 227 -7.90 -0.33 12.93
CA ASN A 227 -7.71 1.08 13.26
C ASN A 227 -8.37 1.96 12.20
N ILE A 228 -8.49 3.23 12.51
CA ILE A 228 -9.05 4.23 11.60
C ILE A 228 -8.06 5.37 11.37
N PHE A 229 -8.13 5.98 10.18
CA PHE A 229 -7.48 7.24 9.87
C PHE A 229 -8.43 8.10 9.03
N THR A 230 -8.23 9.42 9.07
CA THR A 230 -9.13 10.36 8.42
C THR A 230 -8.40 11.15 7.34
N LEU A 231 -9.02 11.31 6.17
CA LEU A 231 -8.63 12.22 5.11
C LEU A 231 -9.60 13.40 5.09
N SER A 232 -9.08 14.61 5.01
CA SER A 232 -9.93 15.77 4.74
C SER A 232 -10.36 15.78 3.27
N ASP A 233 -11.47 16.48 2.96
CA ASP A 233 -11.98 16.62 1.59
C ASP A 233 -10.89 17.15 0.65
N SER A 234 -10.08 18.11 1.10
CA SER A 234 -8.99 18.71 0.34
C SER A 234 -7.84 17.70 0.10
N GLU A 235 -7.46 16.89 1.10
CA GLU A 235 -6.47 15.84 0.95
C GLU A 235 -6.95 14.77 -0.04
N PHE A 236 -8.20 14.33 0.12
CA PHE A 236 -8.77 13.32 -0.79
C PHE A 236 -8.90 13.83 -2.23
N ALA A 237 -9.35 15.08 -2.44
CA ALA A 237 -9.51 15.67 -3.77
C ALA A 237 -8.16 15.83 -4.48
N SER A 238 -7.15 16.40 -3.79
CA SER A 238 -5.83 16.71 -4.35
C SER A 238 -4.87 15.53 -4.38
N MET A 239 -5.18 14.42 -3.71
CA MET A 239 -4.33 13.23 -3.65
C MET A 239 -4.09 12.62 -5.04
N ASP A 240 -2.82 12.46 -5.39
CA ASP A 240 -2.35 11.73 -6.58
C ASP A 240 -2.09 10.26 -6.23
N LYS A 241 -1.33 10.01 -5.13
CA LYS A 241 -1.00 8.66 -4.67
C LYS A 241 -1.14 8.53 -3.17
N ALA A 242 -1.51 7.32 -2.73
CA ALA A 242 -1.46 6.91 -1.34
C ALA A 242 -0.67 5.62 -1.20
N THR A 243 0.18 5.54 -0.18
CA THR A 243 1.04 4.38 0.07
C THR A 243 0.98 4.00 1.54
N LEU A 244 0.57 2.77 1.83
CA LEU A 244 0.67 2.18 3.15
C LEU A 244 2.11 1.72 3.39
N ARG A 245 2.68 2.12 4.52
CA ARG A 245 3.99 1.66 5.00
C ARG A 245 3.82 1.00 6.35
N PHE A 246 4.53 -0.10 6.59
CA PHE A 246 4.50 -0.83 7.86
C PHE A 246 5.67 -1.79 7.96
N ILE A 247 5.97 -2.25 9.18
CA ILE A 247 6.96 -3.28 9.47
C ILE A 247 6.27 -4.40 10.26
N PRO A 248 6.18 -5.63 9.71
CA PRO A 248 5.66 -6.77 10.45
C PRO A 248 6.79 -7.43 11.26
N TYR A 249 6.66 -7.46 12.56
CA TYR A 249 7.46 -8.29 13.47
C TYR A 249 6.68 -9.58 13.75
N CYS A 250 7.38 -10.70 13.70
CA CYS A 250 6.76 -12.02 13.82
C CYS A 250 7.05 -12.66 15.17
N GLY A 251 6.09 -13.39 15.71
CA GLY A 251 6.30 -14.19 16.91
C GLY A 251 7.18 -15.40 16.61
N ASN A 252 6.57 -16.50 16.15
CA ASN A 252 7.32 -17.70 15.76
C ASN A 252 7.38 -17.81 14.23
N VAL A 253 8.56 -17.64 13.64
CA VAL A 253 8.78 -17.64 12.17
C VAL A 253 8.40 -18.97 11.48
N ASN A 254 8.35 -20.08 12.22
CA ASN A 254 8.01 -21.39 11.67
C ASN A 254 6.49 -21.66 11.62
N GLU A 255 5.70 -20.79 12.23
CA GLU A 255 4.25 -20.96 12.38
C GLU A 255 3.45 -19.77 11.85
N LEU A 256 3.99 -19.08 10.86
CA LEU A 256 3.36 -17.90 10.30
C LEU A 256 2.34 -18.26 9.23
N GLY A 257 1.19 -17.62 9.31
CA GLY A 257 0.17 -17.62 8.28
C GLY A 257 0.24 -16.39 7.37
N THR A 258 -0.74 -16.27 6.49
CA THR A 258 -0.88 -15.09 5.63
C THR A 258 -1.28 -13.87 6.45
N LEU A 259 -0.66 -12.73 6.16
CA LEU A 259 -1.09 -11.42 6.62
C LEU A 259 -1.95 -10.78 5.52
N ASP A 260 -3.22 -10.63 5.81
CA ASP A 260 -4.20 -9.97 4.96
C ASP A 260 -4.37 -8.52 5.42
N ILE A 261 -4.35 -7.58 4.48
CA ILE A 261 -4.56 -6.16 4.76
C ILE A 261 -5.75 -5.66 3.95
N PHE A 262 -6.67 -4.98 4.64
CA PHE A 262 -7.85 -4.36 4.02
C PHE A 262 -7.91 -2.88 4.34
N ILE A 263 -8.40 -2.09 3.40
CA ILE A 263 -8.85 -0.71 3.62
C ILE A 263 -10.31 -0.63 3.13
N ASN A 264 -11.21 -0.18 4.01
CA ASN A 264 -12.65 -0.06 3.72
C ASN A 264 -13.21 -1.34 3.08
N ASN A 265 -12.89 -2.51 3.64
CA ASN A 265 -13.23 -3.86 3.16
C ASN A 265 -12.63 -4.25 1.79
N LYS A 266 -11.78 -3.44 1.19
CA LYS A 266 -11.04 -3.80 -0.02
C LYS A 266 -9.69 -4.39 0.34
N LYS A 267 -9.42 -5.61 -0.10
CA LYS A 267 -8.15 -6.30 0.15
C LYS A 267 -7.03 -5.64 -0.64
N LEU A 268 -5.97 -5.21 0.06
CA LEU A 268 -4.76 -4.62 -0.53
C LEU A 268 -3.62 -5.62 -0.67
N LEU A 269 -3.46 -6.50 0.32
CA LEU A 269 -2.36 -7.46 0.38
C LEU A 269 -2.86 -8.76 1.00
N SER A 270 -2.31 -9.89 0.54
CA SER A 270 -2.47 -11.22 1.12
C SER A 270 -1.20 -12.01 0.85
N SER A 271 -0.33 -12.12 1.83
CA SER A 271 0.94 -12.86 1.70
C SER A 271 1.51 -13.19 3.07
N VAL A 272 2.40 -14.18 3.14
CA VAL A 272 3.24 -14.37 4.32
C VAL A 272 4.38 -13.36 4.21
N PRO A 273 4.48 -12.38 5.13
CA PRO A 273 5.50 -11.35 5.04
C PRO A 273 6.88 -11.86 5.46
N VAL A 274 7.93 -11.24 4.95
CA VAL A 274 9.26 -11.36 5.51
C VAL A 274 9.32 -10.46 6.74
N CYS A 275 9.57 -11.07 7.91
CA CYS A 275 9.63 -10.35 9.19
C CYS A 275 10.74 -9.31 9.23
N ASP A 276 10.56 -8.28 10.03
CA ASP A 276 11.50 -7.18 10.28
C ASP A 276 11.84 -6.32 9.03
N ASN A 277 11.13 -6.53 7.93
CA ASN A 277 11.30 -5.76 6.70
C ASN A 277 10.22 -4.68 6.55
N SER A 278 10.63 -3.51 6.07
CA SER A 278 9.70 -2.43 5.74
C SER A 278 8.93 -2.74 4.45
N TYR A 279 7.62 -2.69 4.54
CA TYR A 279 6.70 -2.85 3.40
C TYR A 279 6.17 -1.51 2.93
N LYS A 280 5.97 -1.43 1.60
CA LYS A 280 5.31 -0.32 0.92
C LYS A 280 4.26 -0.89 0.00
N GLN A 281 3.00 -0.59 0.27
CA GLN A 281 1.86 -1.06 -0.51
C GLN A 281 1.08 0.14 -1.05
N SER A 282 0.94 0.23 -2.37
CA SER A 282 0.10 1.26 -2.99
C SER A 282 -1.37 1.05 -2.62
N ILE A 283 -2.03 2.14 -2.26
CA ILE A 283 -3.47 2.16 -1.97
C ILE A 283 -4.18 2.81 -3.17
N PRO A 284 -5.04 2.09 -3.90
CA PRO A 284 -5.81 2.69 -4.97
C PRO A 284 -6.80 3.72 -4.41
N LYS A 285 -6.94 4.88 -5.05
CA LYS A 285 -7.88 5.94 -4.61
C LYS A 285 -9.30 5.41 -4.42
N SER A 286 -9.72 4.43 -5.23
CA SER A 286 -11.03 3.78 -5.09
C SER A 286 -11.22 2.97 -3.79
N ALA A 287 -10.14 2.68 -3.05
CA ALA A 287 -10.22 2.02 -1.73
C ALA A 287 -10.32 3.02 -0.57
N LEU A 288 -10.17 4.30 -0.83
CA LEU A 288 -10.22 5.38 0.15
C LEU A 288 -11.55 6.15 0.05
N ASN A 289 -11.94 6.74 1.16
CA ASN A 289 -13.05 7.68 1.26
C ASN A 289 -12.51 9.05 1.69
N ASP A 290 -13.21 10.11 1.36
CA ASP A 290 -13.14 11.38 2.08
C ASP A 290 -13.70 11.16 3.49
N GLY A 291 -13.05 11.72 4.51
CA GLY A 291 -13.37 11.43 5.91
C GLY A 291 -12.74 10.17 6.44
N GLU A 292 -13.50 9.35 7.16
CA GLU A 292 -13.02 8.18 7.89
C GLU A 292 -12.70 6.99 6.97
N ASN A 293 -11.53 6.38 7.20
CA ASN A 293 -11.07 5.18 6.54
C ASN A 293 -10.68 4.13 7.57
N ASN A 294 -11.17 2.92 7.37
CA ASN A 294 -10.91 1.77 8.23
C ASN A 294 -9.77 0.93 7.63
N ILE A 295 -8.75 0.65 8.43
CA ILE A 295 -7.66 -0.27 8.08
C ILE A 295 -7.71 -1.50 8.98
N VAL A 296 -7.68 -2.69 8.36
CA VAL A 296 -7.74 -3.97 9.05
C VAL A 296 -6.54 -4.81 8.66
N PHE A 297 -5.85 -5.33 9.66
CA PHE A 297 -4.86 -6.39 9.50
C PHE A 297 -5.44 -7.68 10.09
N LYS A 298 -5.28 -8.79 9.36
CA LYS A 298 -5.78 -10.09 9.76
C LYS A 298 -4.78 -11.18 9.40
N THR A 299 -4.63 -12.15 10.29
CA THR A 299 -3.86 -13.36 9.99
C THR A 299 -4.73 -14.60 10.13
N ASN A 300 -4.37 -15.68 9.47
CA ASN A 300 -5.02 -16.97 9.62
C ASN A 300 -4.23 -17.92 10.54
N LYS A 301 -2.99 -17.57 10.91
CA LYS A 301 -2.13 -18.37 11.80
C LYS A 301 -0.98 -17.54 12.32
N GLY A 302 -0.56 -17.82 13.57
CA GLY A 302 0.57 -17.18 14.20
C GLY A 302 0.28 -15.77 14.72
N SER A 303 1.33 -15.10 15.17
CA SER A 303 1.24 -13.78 15.79
C SER A 303 2.13 -12.77 15.07
N TYR A 304 1.60 -11.54 14.90
CA TYR A 304 2.31 -10.41 14.31
C TYR A 304 2.18 -9.17 15.18
N SER A 305 3.28 -8.43 15.35
CA SER A 305 3.25 -7.02 15.75
C SER A 305 3.50 -6.18 14.49
N VAL A 306 2.49 -5.45 14.04
CA VAL A 306 2.62 -4.57 12.87
C VAL A 306 2.88 -3.16 13.38
N GLU A 307 4.08 -2.67 13.12
CA GLU A 307 4.56 -1.41 13.67
C GLU A 307 4.88 -0.39 12.60
N GLN A 308 5.06 0.88 13.02
CA GLN A 308 5.33 2.02 12.14
C GLN A 308 4.30 2.12 10.99
N VAL A 309 3.05 1.82 11.32
CA VAL A 309 1.96 1.85 10.34
C VAL A 309 1.64 3.29 9.99
N ARG A 310 1.76 3.63 8.71
CA ARG A 310 1.46 4.96 8.21
C ARG A 310 0.97 4.95 6.77
N VAL A 311 0.08 5.87 6.47
CA VAL A 311 -0.36 6.16 5.10
C VAL A 311 0.31 7.44 4.65
N SER A 312 1.23 7.33 3.69
CA SER A 312 1.87 8.47 3.04
C SER A 312 1.04 8.90 1.84
N LEU A 313 0.76 10.18 1.74
CA LEU A 313 -0.02 10.81 0.67
C LEU A 313 0.91 11.67 -0.17
N GLU A 314 0.88 11.47 -1.48
CA GLU A 314 1.49 12.37 -2.47
C GLU A 314 0.35 13.16 -3.11
N PHE A 315 0.50 14.49 -3.20
CA PHE A 315 -0.51 15.36 -3.78
C PHE A 315 -0.13 15.80 -5.18
N LYS A 316 -1.14 16.15 -5.97
CA LYS A 316 -0.93 16.69 -7.31
C LYS A 316 -0.11 17.97 -7.21
N GLU A 317 0.82 18.15 -8.16
CA GLU A 317 1.53 19.42 -8.27
C GLU A 317 0.53 20.55 -8.64
N PRO A 318 0.75 21.76 -8.11
CA PRO A 318 -0.11 22.90 -8.46
C PRO A 318 -0.03 23.18 -9.96
N THR A 319 -1.15 23.48 -10.57
CA THR A 319 -1.20 23.81 -11.99
C THR A 319 -0.71 25.24 -12.21
N VAL A 320 0.60 25.44 -12.20
CA VAL A 320 1.19 26.76 -12.48
C VAL A 320 1.12 27.07 -13.97
N LYS A 321 0.62 28.24 -14.32
CA LYS A 321 0.56 28.73 -15.70
C LYS A 321 1.39 30.00 -15.85
N THR A 322 2.25 30.03 -16.89
CA THR A 322 3.05 31.21 -17.28
C THR A 322 2.71 31.58 -18.68
N TYR A 323 2.42 32.84 -18.91
CA TYR A 323 2.12 33.42 -20.21
C TYR A 323 3.08 34.57 -20.47
N TYR A 324 3.48 34.73 -21.74
CA TYR A 324 4.42 35.74 -22.19
C TYR A 324 3.73 36.72 -23.10
N PHE A 325 4.11 38.00 -22.98
CA PHE A 325 3.68 39.08 -23.89
C PHE A 325 4.81 40.06 -24.12
N GLU A 326 4.74 40.81 -25.21
CA GLU A 326 5.79 41.73 -25.64
C GLU A 326 5.24 43.16 -25.64
N ILE A 327 6.06 44.11 -25.20
CA ILE A 327 5.79 45.55 -25.25
C ILE A 327 6.91 46.20 -26.05
N ASP A 328 6.57 46.80 -27.20
CA ASP A 328 7.54 47.51 -28.02
C ASP A 328 8.00 48.82 -27.37
N SER A 329 9.12 49.35 -27.80
CA SER A 329 9.75 50.54 -27.22
C SER A 329 8.87 51.80 -27.30
N GLY A 330 8.03 51.93 -28.34
CA GLY A 330 7.11 53.07 -28.49
C GLY A 330 5.97 53.00 -27.46
N THR A 331 5.35 51.81 -27.30
CA THR A 331 4.33 51.53 -26.31
C THR A 331 4.87 51.68 -24.91
N PHE A 332 6.09 51.15 -24.64
CA PHE A 332 6.70 51.27 -23.31
C PHE A 332 6.99 52.71 -22.91
N LYS A 333 7.38 53.56 -23.88
CA LYS A 333 7.54 55.00 -23.65
C LYS A 333 6.22 55.66 -23.24
N GLN A 334 5.11 55.34 -23.92
CA GLN A 334 3.78 55.86 -23.56
C GLN A 334 3.35 55.45 -22.15
N ILE A 335 3.62 54.21 -21.76
CA ILE A 335 3.34 53.72 -20.39
C ILE A 335 4.18 54.46 -19.36
N ARG A 336 5.47 54.66 -19.63
CA ARG A 336 6.37 55.38 -18.73
C ARG A 336 6.04 56.85 -18.57
N ASP A 337 5.55 57.48 -19.63
CA ASP A 337 5.21 58.91 -19.68
C ASP A 337 3.74 59.18 -19.17
N ASP A 338 3.06 58.13 -18.61
CA ASP A 338 1.66 58.11 -18.10
C ASP A 338 0.60 58.43 -19.18
N ASP A 339 0.93 58.27 -20.45
CA ASP A 339 -0.01 58.44 -21.55
C ASP A 339 -0.91 57.23 -21.77
N ARG A 340 -0.52 56.06 -21.23
CA ARG A 340 -1.24 54.77 -21.28
C ARG A 340 -1.00 53.95 -20.05
N ASP A 341 -2.07 53.24 -19.59
CA ASP A 341 -2.00 52.26 -18.52
C ASP A 341 -2.00 50.82 -19.05
N VAL A 342 -1.37 49.90 -18.32
CA VAL A 342 -1.44 48.46 -18.60
C VAL A 342 -2.33 47.82 -17.54
N GLU A 343 -3.48 47.33 -17.96
CA GLU A 343 -4.43 46.67 -17.07
C GLU A 343 -4.42 45.16 -17.28
N LEU A 344 -4.18 44.41 -16.20
CA LEU A 344 -4.39 42.97 -16.13
C LEU A 344 -5.79 42.68 -15.62
N THR A 345 -6.55 41.90 -16.35
CA THR A 345 -7.91 41.44 -15.98
C THR A 345 -7.94 39.93 -15.94
N ILE A 346 -8.45 39.37 -14.83
CA ILE A 346 -8.75 37.95 -14.67
C ILE A 346 -10.25 37.80 -14.49
N LYS A 347 -10.89 37.04 -15.38
CA LYS A 347 -12.30 36.70 -15.30
C LYS A 347 -12.43 35.24 -14.85
N PHE A 348 -12.99 35.02 -13.67
CA PHE A 348 -13.29 33.70 -13.14
C PHE A 348 -14.62 33.17 -13.69
N ALA A 349 -14.79 31.84 -13.64
CA ALA A 349 -16.00 31.20 -14.14
C ALA A 349 -17.22 31.39 -13.24
N ASP A 350 -17.01 31.68 -11.94
CA ASP A 350 -18.06 31.92 -10.96
C ASP A 350 -17.80 33.14 -10.08
N ASP A 351 -18.83 33.60 -9.38
CA ASP A 351 -18.84 34.74 -8.45
C ASP A 351 -19.25 34.35 -7.01
N LYS A 352 -19.15 33.05 -6.66
CA LYS A 352 -19.66 32.51 -5.39
C LYS A 352 -18.58 31.93 -4.51
N THR A 353 -17.55 31.38 -5.10
CA THR A 353 -16.45 30.77 -4.38
C THR A 353 -15.31 31.75 -4.14
N GLU A 354 -14.61 31.62 -3.03
CA GLU A 354 -13.39 32.37 -2.78
C GLU A 354 -12.27 31.86 -3.73
N LYS A 355 -11.55 32.78 -4.35
CA LYS A 355 -10.46 32.53 -5.29
C LYS A 355 -9.18 33.05 -4.68
N MET A 356 -8.21 32.16 -4.49
CA MET A 356 -6.89 32.49 -3.99
C MET A 356 -5.81 32.03 -4.95
N ALA A 357 -4.93 32.95 -5.37
CA ALA A 357 -3.81 32.65 -6.25
C ALA A 357 -2.64 33.59 -6.00
N LYS A 358 -1.41 33.17 -6.27
CA LYS A 358 -0.28 34.06 -6.44
C LYS A 358 -0.21 34.52 -7.91
N LEU A 359 -0.20 35.83 -8.08
CA LEU A 359 0.04 36.50 -9.33
C LEU A 359 1.46 37.04 -9.31
N ASP A 360 2.29 36.65 -10.29
CA ASP A 360 3.64 37.18 -10.46
C ASP A 360 3.77 37.80 -11.86
N VAL A 361 4.09 39.08 -11.91
CA VAL A 361 4.38 39.82 -13.13
C VAL A 361 5.86 40.25 -13.08
N ASN A 362 6.69 39.67 -13.93
CA ASN A 362 8.13 39.96 -14.02
C ASN A 362 8.90 39.90 -12.69
N GLY A 363 8.55 38.95 -11.78
CA GLY A 363 9.15 38.78 -10.46
C GLY A 363 8.49 39.61 -9.36
N HIS A 364 7.43 40.39 -9.66
CA HIS A 364 6.61 41.12 -8.69
C HIS A 364 5.40 40.27 -8.27
N ALA A 365 5.60 39.43 -7.26
CA ALA A 365 4.58 38.50 -6.79
C ALA A 365 3.63 39.17 -5.77
N GLU A 366 2.32 38.89 -5.89
CA GLU A 366 1.29 39.24 -4.93
C GLU A 366 0.26 38.13 -4.80
N THR A 367 -0.51 38.13 -3.69
CA THR A 367 -1.62 37.19 -3.53
C THR A 367 -2.93 37.86 -3.95
N ILE A 368 -3.66 37.20 -4.83
CA ILE A 368 -5.04 37.50 -5.15
C ILE A 368 -5.92 36.74 -4.14
N GLU A 369 -6.88 37.45 -3.53
CA GLU A 369 -7.91 36.89 -2.67
C GLU A 369 -9.20 37.62 -3.01
N THR A 370 -10.19 36.94 -3.59
CA THR A 370 -11.42 37.54 -4.07
C THR A 370 -12.56 36.53 -4.20
N ASP A 371 -13.76 36.92 -3.89
CA ASP A 371 -15.02 36.20 -4.16
C ASP A 371 -15.68 36.64 -5.49
N LYS A 372 -15.17 37.72 -6.12
CA LYS A 372 -15.76 38.31 -7.32
C LYS A 372 -15.40 37.52 -8.59
N ALA A 373 -16.30 37.58 -9.58
CA ALA A 373 -16.03 36.99 -10.92
C ALA A 373 -14.97 37.77 -11.71
N LEU A 374 -14.61 39.00 -11.31
CA LEU A 374 -13.65 39.82 -12.03
C LEU A 374 -12.62 40.41 -11.05
N PHE A 375 -11.35 40.21 -11.39
CA PHE A 375 -10.19 40.82 -10.75
C PHE A 375 -9.47 41.71 -11.76
N THR A 376 -9.22 42.98 -11.43
CA THR A 376 -8.45 43.90 -12.29
C THR A 376 -7.32 44.51 -11.49
N LYS A 377 -6.19 44.75 -12.20
CA LYS A 377 -4.98 45.32 -11.61
C LYS A 377 -4.22 46.14 -12.63
N ASN A 378 -3.88 47.39 -12.30
CA ASN A 378 -2.87 48.14 -13.03
C ASN A 378 -1.47 47.54 -12.77
N ILE A 379 -0.72 47.27 -13.81
CA ILE A 379 0.60 46.63 -13.76
C ILE A 379 1.71 47.47 -14.42
N ASP A 380 1.51 48.78 -14.67
CA ASP A 380 2.48 49.70 -15.33
C ASP A 380 3.88 49.61 -14.72
N SER A 381 3.94 49.67 -13.39
CA SER A 381 5.21 49.60 -12.64
C SER A 381 5.91 48.23 -12.66
N ARG A 382 5.25 47.19 -13.23
CA ARG A 382 5.75 45.81 -13.26
C ARG A 382 6.15 45.36 -14.65
N VAL A 383 5.85 46.13 -15.67
CA VAL A 383 6.20 45.78 -17.05
C VAL A 383 7.50 46.45 -17.48
N SER A 384 8.13 45.88 -18.50
CA SER A 384 9.36 46.39 -19.11
C SER A 384 9.26 46.38 -20.63
N GLU A 385 10.17 47.10 -21.29
CA GLU A 385 10.34 47.02 -22.75
C GLU A 385 10.79 45.60 -23.14
N GLY A 386 10.21 45.07 -24.21
CA GLY A 386 10.47 43.70 -24.70
C GLY A 386 9.58 42.63 -24.05
N ASN A 387 10.21 41.52 -23.74
CA ASN A 387 9.48 40.34 -23.22
C ASN A 387 9.09 40.49 -21.75
N ASN A 388 7.83 40.27 -21.50
CA ASN A 388 7.23 40.24 -20.16
C ASN A 388 6.58 38.87 -19.91
N PHE A 389 6.37 38.50 -18.64
CA PHE A 389 5.57 37.33 -18.26
C PHE A 389 4.59 37.62 -17.16
N VAL A 390 3.51 36.87 -17.18
CA VAL A 390 2.57 36.73 -16.05
C VAL A 390 2.47 35.28 -15.66
N ARG A 391 2.66 34.98 -14.39
CA ARG A 391 2.58 33.64 -13.80
C ARG A 391 1.48 33.59 -12.78
N LEU A 392 0.64 32.55 -12.88
CA LEU A 392 -0.43 32.27 -11.93
C LEU A 392 -0.14 30.91 -11.24
N GLU A 393 -0.14 30.92 -9.92
CA GLU A 393 -0.02 29.75 -9.06
C GLU A 393 -1.27 29.71 -8.15
N PRO A 394 -2.19 28.74 -8.34
CA PRO A 394 -3.40 28.66 -7.53
C PRO A 394 -3.09 28.25 -6.09
N LEU A 395 -3.75 28.86 -5.11
CA LEU A 395 -3.69 28.49 -3.68
C LEU A 395 -4.93 27.71 -3.26
N ASN A 396 -6.01 27.76 -4.03
CA ASN A 396 -7.16 26.85 -4.01
C ASN A 396 -7.57 26.54 -5.45
N ASP A 397 -8.45 25.57 -5.65
CA ASP A 397 -8.93 25.23 -6.99
C ASP A 397 -9.75 26.37 -7.54
N ILE A 398 -9.33 26.92 -8.71
CA ILE A 398 -9.97 28.05 -9.37
C ILE A 398 -10.18 27.74 -10.87
N GLU A 399 -11.26 28.27 -11.42
CA GLU A 399 -11.54 28.21 -12.84
C GLU A 399 -11.49 29.61 -13.44
N ILE A 400 -10.54 29.82 -14.38
CA ILE A 400 -10.31 31.10 -15.03
C ILE A 400 -10.81 31.02 -16.47
N ALA A 401 -11.88 31.72 -16.77
CA ALA A 401 -12.46 31.80 -18.09
C ALA A 401 -11.60 32.63 -19.05
N GLU A 402 -11.02 33.74 -18.56
CA GLU A 402 -10.18 34.62 -19.37
C GLU A 402 -9.13 35.31 -18.50
N LEU A 403 -7.91 35.42 -19.02
CA LEU A 403 -6.87 36.33 -18.56
C LEU A 403 -6.53 37.25 -19.71
N LYS A 404 -6.63 38.56 -19.50
CA LYS A 404 -6.39 39.61 -20.51
C LYS A 404 -5.41 40.64 -19.95
N ILE A 405 -4.49 41.08 -20.77
CA ILE A 405 -3.62 42.27 -20.55
C ILE A 405 -3.86 43.23 -21.67
N GLU A 406 -4.25 44.45 -21.36
CA GLU A 406 -4.57 45.45 -22.36
C GLU A 406 -4.02 46.83 -21.99
N LEU A 407 -3.81 47.65 -23.01
CA LEU A 407 -3.49 49.08 -22.88
C LEU A 407 -4.80 49.86 -22.75
N LYS A 408 -4.87 50.74 -21.76
CA LYS A 408 -5.98 51.65 -21.55
C LYS A 408 -5.63 53.09 -21.97
#